data_fc8a96f96204c5d9b89ef66063d81518
#
_entry.id   fc8a96f96204c5d9b89ef66063d81518
#
_cell.length_a   1.000
_cell.length_b   1.000
_cell.length_c   1.000
_cell.angle_alpha   90.00
_cell.angle_beta   90.00
_cell.angle_gamma   90.00
#
_symmetry.space_group_name_H-M   'P 1'
#
loop_
_entity.id
_entity.type
_entity.pdbx_description
1 polymer ?
#
loop_
_entity_poly.entity_id
_entity_poly.type
_entity_poly.pdbx_seq_one_letter_code
_entity_poly.pdbx_strand_id
1 'polypeptide(L)'
;QTIEWIKVIPYIIVLGTAIAGMNVMLVLIIGILTSGIIGIATGSFGIFDWFGAMGMGITGMGELIIITLLAGGMLETIRYNGGIDFIIRKLTRHVNGKRGAELSIAALVSIANLCTANNTIAIITTGPIAKDIAVKFHLDRRKTASILDTFSCLIQGIIPYGAQMLIAAGLASISPISIIGNLYYPFTMGACALLAILFRYPKRYS
;
A
#
# COMPACT_ATOMS: atom_id res chain seq x y z
N GLN A 1 4.70 -33.52 -0.58
CA GLN A 1 4.13 -32.68 0.49
C GLN A 1 2.61 -32.82 0.43
N THR A 2 2.05 -33.49 1.43
CA THR A 2 0.60 -33.60 1.59
C THR A 2 0.09 -32.23 2.05
N ILE A 3 -0.77 -31.62 1.27
CA ILE A 3 -1.41 -30.36 1.63
C ILE A 3 -2.38 -30.64 2.78
N GLU A 4 -2.09 -30.13 3.96
CA GLU A 4 -2.99 -30.19 5.10
C GLU A 4 -4.07 -29.08 4.97
N TRP A 5 -5.18 -29.42 4.35
CA TRP A 5 -6.30 -28.50 4.11
C TRP A 5 -6.79 -27.79 5.37
N ILE A 6 -6.64 -28.43 6.54
CA ILE A 6 -7.01 -27.82 7.83
C ILE A 6 -6.24 -26.53 8.09
N LYS A 7 -4.98 -26.43 7.68
CA LYS A 7 -4.13 -25.25 7.86
C LYS A 7 -4.50 -24.07 6.92
N VAL A 8 -5.32 -24.33 5.91
CA VAL A 8 -5.82 -23.31 4.98
C VAL A 8 -7.09 -22.64 5.51
N ILE A 9 -7.83 -23.30 6.40
CA ILE A 9 -9.11 -22.80 6.95
C ILE A 9 -9.02 -21.37 7.51
N PRO A 10 -8.02 -20.98 8.33
CA PRO A 10 -7.93 -19.61 8.85
C PRO A 10 -7.90 -18.56 7.75
N TYR A 11 -7.21 -18.81 6.64
CA TYR A 11 -7.13 -17.88 5.51
C TYR A 11 -8.48 -17.73 4.82
N ILE A 12 -9.23 -18.82 4.66
CA ILE A 12 -10.58 -18.81 4.08
C ILE A 12 -11.54 -18.03 4.98
N ILE A 13 -11.46 -18.21 6.30
CA ILE A 13 -12.28 -17.48 7.28
C ILE A 13 -11.97 -15.98 7.22
N VAL A 14 -10.71 -15.58 7.23
CA VAL A 14 -10.29 -14.18 7.13
C VAL A 14 -10.78 -13.56 5.83
N LEU A 15 -10.61 -14.24 4.70
CA LEU A 15 -11.07 -13.76 3.40
C LEU A 15 -12.60 -13.66 3.35
N GLY A 16 -13.32 -14.67 3.82
CA GLY A 16 -14.78 -14.68 3.83
C GLY A 16 -15.37 -13.58 4.71
N THR A 17 -14.84 -13.38 5.92
CA THR A 17 -15.27 -12.32 6.83
C THR A 17 -14.93 -10.93 6.34
N ALA A 18 -13.78 -10.76 5.66
CA ALA A 18 -13.40 -9.50 5.02
C ALA A 18 -14.35 -9.15 3.86
N ILE A 19 -14.69 -10.11 2.99
CA ILE A 19 -15.65 -9.93 1.88
C ILE A 19 -17.05 -9.64 2.42
N ALA A 20 -17.45 -10.23 3.56
CA ALA A 20 -18.70 -9.94 4.23
C ALA A 20 -18.79 -8.51 4.82
N GLY A 21 -17.70 -7.72 4.72
CA GLY A 21 -17.67 -6.32 5.17
C GLY A 21 -17.54 -6.16 6.68
N MET A 22 -17.04 -7.16 7.39
CA MET A 22 -16.80 -7.06 8.84
C MET A 22 -15.68 -6.06 9.14
N ASN A 23 -15.68 -5.52 10.35
CA ASN A 23 -14.62 -4.63 10.81
C ASN A 23 -13.25 -5.33 10.74
N VAL A 24 -12.26 -4.66 10.15
CA VAL A 24 -10.91 -5.22 9.90
C VAL A 24 -10.27 -5.75 11.18
N MET A 25 -10.42 -5.06 12.32
CA MET A 25 -9.89 -5.51 13.61
C MET A 25 -10.48 -6.86 14.03
N LEU A 26 -11.81 -7.03 13.88
CA LEU A 26 -12.48 -8.29 14.18
C LEU A 26 -12.02 -9.42 13.25
N VAL A 27 -11.88 -9.14 11.96
CA VAL A 27 -11.38 -10.10 10.97
C VAL A 27 -10.00 -10.61 11.35
N LEU A 28 -9.09 -9.70 11.73
CA LEU A 28 -7.72 -10.07 12.13
C LEU A 28 -7.71 -10.86 13.45
N ILE A 29 -8.51 -10.47 14.44
CA ILE A 29 -8.62 -11.21 15.71
C ILE A 29 -9.16 -12.63 15.47
N ILE A 30 -10.19 -12.80 14.65
CA ILE A 30 -10.73 -14.11 14.27
C ILE A 30 -9.63 -14.93 13.56
N GLY A 31 -8.85 -14.32 12.67
CA GLY A 31 -7.73 -14.98 12.01
C GLY A 31 -6.66 -15.48 12.97
N ILE A 32 -6.26 -14.64 13.93
CA ILE A 32 -5.27 -15.01 14.97
C ILE A 32 -5.80 -16.16 15.84
N LEU A 33 -7.03 -16.06 16.30
CA LEU A 33 -7.64 -17.08 17.16
C LEU A 33 -7.80 -18.42 16.41
N THR A 34 -8.33 -18.39 15.20
CA THR A 34 -8.55 -19.61 14.41
C THR A 34 -7.24 -20.27 14.01
N SER A 35 -6.21 -19.51 13.63
CA SER A 35 -4.89 -20.05 13.33
C SER A 35 -4.23 -20.66 14.58
N GLY A 36 -4.37 -20.01 15.74
CA GLY A 36 -3.87 -20.51 17.02
C GLY A 36 -4.53 -21.83 17.43
N ILE A 37 -5.86 -21.89 17.40
CA ILE A 37 -6.61 -23.09 17.76
C ILE A 37 -6.25 -24.25 16.85
N ILE A 38 -6.23 -24.04 15.54
CA ILE A 38 -5.91 -25.09 14.57
C ILE A 38 -4.43 -25.54 14.72
N GLY A 39 -3.50 -24.60 14.88
CA GLY A 39 -2.08 -24.93 15.03
C GLY A 39 -1.78 -25.74 16.29
N ILE A 40 -2.43 -25.42 17.41
CA ILE A 40 -2.31 -26.16 18.67
C ILE A 40 -3.01 -27.53 18.54
N ALA A 41 -4.20 -27.60 17.98
CA ALA A 41 -4.96 -28.84 17.80
C ALA A 41 -4.26 -29.84 16.86
N THR A 42 -3.55 -29.32 15.85
CA THR A 42 -2.75 -30.15 14.92
C THR A 42 -1.34 -30.47 15.43
N GLY A 43 -0.98 -29.97 16.61
CA GLY A 43 0.36 -30.16 17.19
C GLY A 43 1.49 -29.48 16.41
N SER A 44 1.17 -28.50 15.56
CA SER A 44 2.15 -27.78 14.74
C SER A 44 3.03 -26.85 15.59
N PHE A 45 2.51 -26.32 16.69
CA PHE A 45 3.21 -25.49 17.67
C PHE A 45 2.47 -25.49 19.02
N GLY A 46 3.22 -25.16 20.10
CA GLY A 46 2.68 -25.06 21.43
C GLY A 46 2.03 -23.69 21.70
N ILE A 47 1.35 -23.57 22.83
CA ILE A 47 0.70 -22.31 23.25
C ILE A 47 1.72 -21.18 23.45
N PHE A 48 2.91 -21.51 23.97
CA PHE A 48 3.99 -20.52 24.15
C PHE A 48 4.58 -20.06 22.82
N ASP A 49 4.68 -20.95 21.83
CA ASP A 49 5.13 -20.59 20.48
C ASP A 49 4.14 -19.68 19.80
N TRP A 50 2.83 -19.90 20.02
CA TRP A 50 1.78 -19.03 19.51
C TRP A 50 1.87 -17.61 20.09
N PHE A 51 2.03 -17.48 21.41
CA PHE A 51 2.28 -16.16 22.03
C PHE A 51 3.59 -15.54 21.56
N GLY A 52 4.63 -16.34 21.39
CA GLY A 52 5.90 -15.88 20.81
C GLY A 52 5.74 -15.33 19.39
N ALA A 53 4.98 -16.03 18.55
CA ALA A 53 4.67 -15.57 17.19
C ALA A 53 3.88 -14.25 17.17
N MET A 54 2.92 -14.07 18.10
CA MET A 54 2.24 -12.78 18.27
C MET A 54 3.19 -11.67 18.70
N GLY A 55 4.11 -11.94 19.63
CA GLY A 55 5.13 -11.00 20.05
C GLY A 55 6.07 -10.59 18.92
N MET A 56 6.52 -11.55 18.10
CA MET A 56 7.31 -11.26 16.90
C MET A 56 6.52 -10.44 15.86
N GLY A 57 5.22 -10.68 15.71
CA GLY A 57 4.36 -9.86 14.86
C GLY A 57 4.28 -8.41 15.32
N ILE A 58 4.13 -8.17 16.63
CA ILE A 58 4.09 -6.82 17.21
C ILE A 58 5.45 -6.11 17.03
N THR A 59 6.55 -6.80 17.33
CA THR A 59 7.90 -6.20 17.16
C THR A 59 8.21 -5.93 15.69
N GLY A 60 7.77 -6.78 14.77
CA GLY A 60 7.89 -6.54 13.33
C GLY A 60 7.14 -5.29 12.84
N MET A 61 6.04 -4.92 13.51
CA MET A 61 5.32 -3.67 13.21
C MET A 61 5.95 -2.44 13.86
N GLY A 62 6.81 -2.62 14.85
CA GLY A 62 7.47 -1.51 15.59
C GLY A 62 8.27 -0.61 14.67
N GLU A 63 9.02 -1.17 13.75
CA GLU A 63 9.78 -0.41 12.74
C GLU A 63 8.86 0.48 11.89
N LEU A 64 7.74 -0.06 11.40
CA LEU A 64 6.77 0.70 10.62
C LEU A 64 6.17 1.86 11.41
N ILE A 65 5.86 1.66 12.69
CA ILE A 65 5.34 2.70 13.59
C ILE A 65 6.36 3.81 13.76
N ILE A 66 7.62 3.47 14.05
CA ILE A 66 8.71 4.45 14.23
C ILE A 66 8.93 5.23 12.94
N ILE A 67 9.04 4.57 11.80
CA ILE A 67 9.21 5.24 10.50
C ILE A 67 8.04 6.18 10.22
N THR A 68 6.82 5.77 10.49
CA THR A 68 5.63 6.60 10.26
C THR A 68 5.63 7.85 11.13
N LEU A 69 6.00 7.72 12.41
CA LEU A 69 6.12 8.86 13.34
C LEU A 69 7.22 9.83 12.90
N LEU A 70 8.39 9.33 12.55
CA LEU A 70 9.51 10.16 12.07
C LEU A 70 9.16 10.84 10.74
N ALA A 71 8.56 10.12 9.79
CA ALA A 71 8.10 10.68 8.53
C ALA A 71 7.04 11.77 8.72
N GLY A 72 6.11 11.56 9.67
CA GLY A 72 5.12 12.59 10.05
C GLY A 72 5.75 13.84 10.62
N GLY A 73 6.70 13.70 11.54
CA GLY A 73 7.45 14.84 12.12
C GLY A 73 8.29 15.57 11.06
N MET A 74 8.93 14.84 10.17
CA MET A 74 9.69 15.42 9.06
C MET A 74 8.77 16.18 8.09
N LEU A 75 7.62 15.62 7.76
CA LEU A 75 6.63 16.27 6.89
C LEU A 75 6.12 17.58 7.50
N GLU A 76 5.86 17.61 8.81
CA GLU A 76 5.41 18.82 9.50
C GLU A 76 6.51 19.88 9.53
N THR A 77 7.76 19.49 9.72
CA THR A 77 8.92 20.40 9.62
C THR A 77 9.04 20.99 8.20
N ILE A 78 8.88 20.18 7.16
CA ILE A 78 8.88 20.62 5.76
C ILE A 78 7.71 21.59 5.50
N ARG A 79 6.52 21.29 6.07
CA ARG A 79 5.33 22.15 5.96
C ARG A 79 5.58 23.51 6.62
N TYR A 80 6.08 23.53 7.85
CA TYR A 80 6.37 24.75 8.60
C TYR A 80 7.36 25.68 7.86
N ASN A 81 8.34 25.09 7.18
CA ASN A 81 9.33 25.84 6.39
C ASN A 81 8.83 26.19 4.96
N GLY A 82 7.55 25.98 4.65
CA GLY A 82 6.98 26.28 3.33
C GLY A 82 7.40 25.32 2.21
N GLY A 83 8.07 24.21 2.56
CA GLY A 83 8.53 23.22 1.58
C GLY A 83 7.40 22.53 0.84
N ILE A 84 6.26 22.31 1.51
CA ILE A 84 5.06 21.74 0.85
C ILE A 84 4.52 22.69 -0.20
N ASP A 85 4.41 23.99 0.11
CA ASP A 85 3.97 24.99 -0.86
C ASP A 85 4.91 25.10 -2.06
N PHE A 86 6.21 24.95 -1.82
CA PHE A 86 7.21 24.91 -2.89
C PHE A 86 6.98 23.69 -3.80
N ILE A 87 6.80 22.50 -3.22
CA ILE A 87 6.54 21.25 -3.97
C ILE A 87 5.25 21.39 -4.79
N ILE A 88 4.15 21.88 -4.17
CA ILE A 88 2.88 22.08 -4.84
C ILE A 88 3.04 23.06 -5.99
N ARG A 89 3.67 24.21 -5.77
CA ARG A 89 3.92 25.19 -6.84
C ARG A 89 4.76 24.62 -7.97
N LYS A 90 5.81 23.87 -7.64
CA LYS A 90 6.70 23.25 -8.64
C LYS A 90 5.97 22.20 -9.47
N LEU A 91 5.22 21.31 -8.81
CA LEU A 91 4.45 20.25 -9.48
C LEU A 91 3.29 20.82 -10.31
N THR A 92 2.65 21.88 -9.82
CA THR A 92 1.47 22.45 -10.50
C THR A 92 1.78 23.63 -11.40
N ARG A 93 3.04 24.04 -11.53
CA ARG A 93 3.45 25.22 -12.31
C ARG A 93 3.00 25.18 -13.77
N HIS A 94 3.04 24.02 -14.40
CA HIS A 94 2.66 23.82 -15.80
C HIS A 94 1.35 23.04 -15.95
N VAL A 95 0.58 22.92 -14.86
CA VAL A 95 -0.67 22.18 -14.85
C VAL A 95 -1.81 23.08 -15.25
N ASN A 96 -2.40 22.80 -16.40
CA ASN A 96 -3.60 23.44 -16.90
C ASN A 96 -4.79 22.49 -16.75
N GLY A 97 -5.49 22.58 -15.60
CA GLY A 97 -6.73 21.84 -15.36
C GLY A 97 -6.58 20.52 -14.60
N LYS A 98 -7.70 19.84 -14.44
CA LYS A 98 -7.87 18.66 -13.59
C LYS A 98 -6.97 17.49 -13.97
N ARG A 99 -6.81 17.18 -15.27
CA ARG A 99 -5.97 16.06 -15.74
C ARG A 99 -4.51 16.22 -15.31
N GLY A 100 -3.98 17.43 -15.48
CA GLY A 100 -2.61 17.71 -15.07
C GLY A 100 -2.42 17.60 -13.57
N ALA A 101 -3.40 18.01 -12.77
CA ALA A 101 -3.39 17.86 -11.33
C ALA A 101 -3.43 16.38 -10.91
N GLU A 102 -4.27 15.56 -11.54
CA GLU A 102 -4.33 14.11 -11.32
C GLU A 102 -2.98 13.43 -11.65
N LEU A 103 -2.37 13.77 -12.78
CA LEU A 103 -1.03 13.27 -13.14
C LEU A 103 0.06 13.74 -12.17
N SER A 104 -0.03 14.98 -11.66
CA SER A 104 0.91 15.48 -10.65
C SER A 104 0.81 14.69 -9.34
N ILE A 105 -0.39 14.32 -8.90
CA ILE A 105 -0.61 13.47 -7.73
C ILE A 105 -0.05 12.07 -7.97
N ALA A 106 -0.29 11.49 -9.14
CA ALA A 106 0.25 10.19 -9.54
C ALA A 106 1.78 10.20 -9.53
N ALA A 107 2.41 11.22 -10.12
CA ALA A 107 3.87 11.36 -10.12
C ALA A 107 4.44 11.55 -8.70
N LEU A 108 3.77 12.37 -7.87
CA LEU A 108 4.20 12.62 -6.49
C LEU A 108 4.26 11.34 -5.66
N VAL A 109 3.18 10.57 -5.65
CA VAL A 109 3.14 9.32 -4.87
C VAL A 109 4.08 8.26 -5.45
N SER A 110 4.24 8.21 -6.76
CA SER A 110 5.18 7.31 -7.42
C SER A 110 6.63 7.57 -7.01
N ILE A 111 7.05 8.83 -7.01
CA ILE A 111 8.40 9.25 -6.58
C ILE A 111 8.59 8.94 -5.09
N ALA A 112 7.62 9.28 -4.25
CA ALA A 112 7.68 8.98 -2.82
C ALA A 112 7.81 7.47 -2.57
N ASN A 113 7.08 6.64 -3.31
CA ASN A 113 7.15 5.20 -3.18
C ASN A 113 8.49 4.62 -3.67
N LEU A 114 9.07 5.15 -4.75
CA LEU A 114 10.43 4.80 -5.17
C LEU A 114 11.46 5.11 -4.07
N CYS A 115 11.30 6.22 -3.34
CA CYS A 115 12.22 6.58 -2.26
C CYS A 115 12.02 5.73 -0.99
N THR A 116 10.79 5.37 -0.67
CA THR A 116 10.45 4.69 0.60
C THR A 116 10.36 3.17 0.47
N ALA A 117 10.19 2.65 -0.74
CA ALA A 117 9.88 1.24 -1.02
C ALA A 117 8.68 0.71 -0.21
N ASN A 118 7.77 1.60 0.22
CA ASN A 118 6.62 1.27 1.05
C ASN A 118 5.42 2.15 0.68
N ASN A 119 4.36 1.52 0.16
CA ASN A 119 3.15 2.24 -0.29
C ASN A 119 2.43 2.97 0.83
N THR A 120 2.37 2.39 2.04
CA THR A 120 1.73 3.02 3.18
C THR A 120 2.42 4.32 3.56
N ILE A 121 3.75 4.30 3.67
CA ILE A 121 4.56 5.49 3.97
C ILE A 121 4.42 6.52 2.85
N ALA A 122 4.48 6.08 1.60
CA ALA A 122 4.32 6.97 0.45
C ALA A 122 2.96 7.67 0.47
N ILE A 123 1.86 6.96 0.74
CA ILE A 123 0.51 7.54 0.82
C ILE A 123 0.38 8.49 2.02
N ILE A 124 0.88 8.11 3.20
CA ILE A 124 0.80 8.95 4.40
C ILE A 124 1.57 10.26 4.21
N THR A 125 2.76 10.20 3.62
CA THR A 125 3.61 11.39 3.42
C THR A 125 3.08 12.30 2.30
N THR A 126 2.56 11.74 1.22
CA THR A 126 2.06 12.51 0.07
C THR A 126 0.59 12.90 0.16
N GLY A 127 -0.19 12.21 0.97
CA GLY A 127 -1.63 12.42 1.13
C GLY A 127 -2.03 13.86 1.43
N PRO A 128 -1.42 14.55 2.41
CA PRO A 128 -1.69 15.96 2.68
C PRO A 128 -1.43 16.86 1.46
N ILE A 129 -0.32 16.65 0.76
CA ILE A 129 0.04 17.42 -0.45
C ILE A 129 -0.96 17.16 -1.58
N ALA A 130 -1.33 15.91 -1.80
CA ALA A 130 -2.33 15.51 -2.78
C ALA A 130 -3.71 16.11 -2.48
N LYS A 131 -4.08 16.18 -1.20
CA LYS A 131 -5.31 16.86 -0.75
C LYS A 131 -5.29 18.36 -1.12
N ASP A 132 -4.19 19.04 -0.89
CA ASP A 132 -4.06 20.48 -1.19
C ASP A 132 -4.12 20.72 -2.72
N ILE A 133 -3.49 19.86 -3.52
CA ILE A 133 -3.63 19.88 -4.98
C ILE A 133 -5.08 19.61 -5.39
N ALA A 134 -5.74 18.63 -4.78
CA ALA A 134 -7.13 18.29 -5.08
C ALA A 134 -8.09 19.44 -4.78
N VAL A 135 -7.90 20.15 -3.66
CA VAL A 135 -8.69 21.35 -3.31
C VAL A 135 -8.46 22.45 -4.33
N LYS A 136 -7.21 22.74 -4.67
CA LYS A 136 -6.83 23.80 -5.61
C LYS A 136 -7.43 23.60 -7.01
N PHE A 137 -7.51 22.36 -7.48
CA PHE A 137 -8.02 22.04 -8.83
C PHE A 137 -9.44 21.45 -8.84
N HIS A 138 -10.14 21.51 -7.71
CA HIS A 138 -11.50 21.00 -7.55
C HIS A 138 -11.65 19.54 -8.01
N LEU A 139 -10.70 18.67 -7.58
CA LEU A 139 -10.76 17.23 -7.83
C LEU A 139 -11.65 16.54 -6.80
N ASP A 140 -12.32 15.47 -7.22
CA ASP A 140 -13.07 14.63 -6.30
C ASP A 140 -12.12 13.89 -5.34
N ARG A 141 -12.48 13.87 -4.05
CA ARG A 141 -11.65 13.25 -2.99
C ARG A 141 -11.48 11.74 -3.19
N ARG A 142 -12.51 11.06 -3.68
CA ARG A 142 -12.48 9.60 -3.92
C ARG A 142 -11.55 9.27 -5.07
N LYS A 143 -11.61 10.06 -6.15
CA LYS A 143 -10.71 9.91 -7.28
C LYS A 143 -9.26 10.18 -6.89
N THR A 144 -9.02 11.22 -6.09
CA THR A 144 -7.69 11.54 -5.56
C THR A 144 -7.13 10.40 -4.71
N ALA A 145 -7.94 9.83 -3.81
CA ALA A 145 -7.54 8.68 -3.00
C ALA A 145 -7.25 7.45 -3.88
N SER A 146 -8.09 7.18 -4.88
CA SER A 146 -7.87 6.09 -5.83
C SER A 146 -6.57 6.24 -6.62
N ILE A 147 -6.23 7.46 -7.05
CA ILE A 147 -4.96 7.73 -7.75
C ILE A 147 -3.76 7.47 -6.82
N LEU A 148 -3.81 7.98 -5.59
CA LEU A 148 -2.76 7.73 -4.60
C LEU A 148 -2.53 6.24 -4.38
N ASP A 149 -3.60 5.50 -4.15
CA ASP A 149 -3.54 4.07 -3.88
C ASP A 149 -3.05 3.28 -5.11
N THR A 150 -3.67 3.50 -6.26
CA THR A 150 -3.34 2.75 -7.50
C THR A 150 -1.88 2.97 -7.92
N PHE A 151 -1.39 4.22 -7.92
CA PHE A 151 -0.02 4.50 -8.34
C PHE A 151 1.02 4.08 -7.28
N SER A 152 0.69 4.14 -6.00
CA SER A 152 1.57 3.59 -4.97
C SER A 152 1.67 2.06 -5.08
N CYS A 153 0.56 1.35 -5.26
CA CYS A 153 0.55 -0.09 -5.44
C CYS A 153 1.25 -0.52 -6.73
N LEU A 154 1.07 0.23 -7.84
CA LEU A 154 1.79 0.00 -9.08
C LEU A 154 3.30 0.01 -8.84
N ILE A 155 3.81 1.10 -8.27
CA ILE A 155 5.24 1.27 -8.04
C ILE A 155 5.75 0.22 -7.05
N GLN A 156 5.03 -0.01 -5.94
CA GLN A 156 5.38 -1.03 -4.96
C GLN A 156 5.48 -2.43 -5.58
N GLY A 157 4.61 -2.74 -6.54
CA GLY A 157 4.59 -4.03 -7.21
C GLY A 157 5.76 -4.26 -8.17
N ILE A 158 6.42 -3.19 -8.66
CA ILE A 158 7.51 -3.30 -9.64
C ILE A 158 8.90 -2.96 -9.08
N ILE A 159 8.99 -2.44 -7.85
CA ILE A 159 10.26 -2.11 -7.22
C ILE A 159 11.05 -3.39 -6.89
N PRO A 160 12.27 -3.58 -7.45
CA PRO A 160 13.05 -4.80 -7.22
C PRO A 160 13.57 -4.95 -5.80
N TYR A 161 13.70 -3.86 -5.06
CA TYR A 161 14.16 -3.80 -3.66
C TYR A 161 13.01 -3.69 -2.65
N GLY A 162 11.77 -3.77 -3.10
CA GLY A 162 10.60 -3.81 -2.22
C GLY A 162 10.47 -5.14 -1.48
N ALA A 163 9.99 -5.10 -0.23
CA ALA A 163 9.89 -6.28 0.63
C ALA A 163 9.14 -7.45 -0.04
N GLN A 164 8.03 -7.18 -0.70
CA GLN A 164 7.22 -8.21 -1.39
C GLN A 164 8.00 -8.89 -2.52
N MET A 165 8.75 -8.09 -3.30
CA MET A 165 9.56 -8.59 -4.40
C MET A 165 10.73 -9.44 -3.89
N LEU A 166 11.41 -8.99 -2.83
CA LEU A 166 12.52 -9.73 -2.22
C LEU A 166 12.05 -11.04 -1.60
N ILE A 167 10.90 -11.04 -0.94
CA ILE A 167 10.29 -12.27 -0.39
C ILE A 167 9.96 -13.25 -1.52
N ALA A 168 9.29 -12.78 -2.57
CA ALA A 168 8.93 -13.62 -3.72
C ALA A 168 10.18 -14.19 -4.43
N ALA A 169 11.20 -13.36 -4.63
CA ALA A 169 12.48 -13.77 -5.22
C ALA A 169 13.21 -14.82 -4.36
N GLY A 170 13.21 -14.62 -3.05
CA GLY A 170 13.81 -15.56 -2.10
C GLY A 170 13.10 -16.91 -2.09
N LEU A 171 11.77 -16.92 -2.05
CA LEU A 171 10.97 -18.13 -2.07
C LEU A 171 11.11 -18.91 -3.39
N ALA A 172 11.15 -18.20 -4.51
CA ALA A 172 11.28 -18.81 -5.84
C ALA A 172 12.73 -19.09 -6.23
N SER A 173 13.73 -18.60 -5.46
CA SER A 173 15.16 -18.68 -5.78
C SER A 173 15.52 -18.11 -7.17
N ILE A 174 14.86 -17.02 -7.55
CA ILE A 174 15.08 -16.30 -8.82
C ILE A 174 15.38 -14.82 -8.57
N SER A 175 15.97 -14.15 -9.57
CA SER A 175 16.25 -12.71 -9.47
C SER A 175 14.97 -11.88 -9.45
N PRO A 176 14.86 -10.82 -8.61
CA PRO A 176 13.77 -9.87 -8.63
C PRO A 176 13.49 -9.28 -10.03
N ILE A 177 14.54 -9.03 -10.80
CA ILE A 177 14.44 -8.48 -12.17
C ILE A 177 13.72 -9.47 -13.11
N SER A 178 13.99 -10.76 -12.95
CA SER A 178 13.32 -11.81 -13.75
C SER A 178 11.83 -11.89 -13.42
N ILE A 179 11.44 -11.61 -12.18
CA ILE A 179 10.04 -11.55 -11.77
C ILE A 179 9.33 -10.37 -12.45
N ILE A 180 9.97 -9.19 -12.45
CA ILE A 180 9.39 -7.96 -13.03
C ILE A 180 9.00 -8.16 -14.49
N GLY A 181 9.83 -8.86 -15.27
CA GLY A 181 9.56 -9.15 -16.69
C GLY A 181 8.27 -9.97 -16.93
N ASN A 182 7.76 -10.67 -15.91
CA ASN A 182 6.57 -11.51 -15.98
C ASN A 182 5.37 -10.94 -15.19
N LEU A 183 5.48 -9.73 -14.65
CA LEU A 183 4.42 -9.09 -13.88
C LEU A 183 3.46 -8.29 -14.78
N TYR A 184 2.51 -8.96 -15.41
CA TYR A 184 1.52 -8.28 -16.26
C TYR A 184 0.54 -7.42 -15.47
N TYR A 185 0.13 -7.85 -14.28
CA TYR A 185 -0.92 -7.18 -13.50
C TYR A 185 -0.58 -5.73 -13.10
N PRO A 186 0.56 -5.41 -12.48
CA PRO A 186 0.90 -4.03 -12.14
C PRO A 186 0.95 -3.12 -13.36
N PHE A 187 1.53 -3.59 -14.47
CA PHE A 187 1.63 -2.79 -15.69
C PHE A 187 0.27 -2.52 -16.33
N THR A 188 -0.62 -3.52 -16.40
CA THR A 188 -1.98 -3.33 -16.92
C THR A 188 -2.80 -2.42 -16.03
N MET A 189 -2.69 -2.56 -14.69
CA MET A 189 -3.33 -1.67 -13.74
C MET A 189 -2.87 -0.21 -13.93
N GLY A 190 -1.56 0.01 -14.06
CA GLY A 190 -0.99 1.33 -14.30
C GLY A 190 -1.45 1.94 -15.63
N ALA A 191 -1.47 1.14 -16.70
CA ALA A 191 -1.98 1.58 -18.00
C ALA A 191 -3.46 1.96 -17.92
N CYS A 192 -4.31 1.14 -17.31
CA CYS A 192 -5.72 1.44 -17.10
C CYS A 192 -5.92 2.71 -16.27
N ALA A 193 -5.14 2.92 -15.21
CA ALA A 193 -5.21 4.11 -14.38
C ALA A 193 -4.81 5.38 -15.16
N LEU A 194 -3.74 5.32 -15.96
CA LEU A 194 -3.35 6.41 -16.84
C LEU A 194 -4.44 6.74 -17.86
N LEU A 195 -5.01 5.72 -18.51
CA LEU A 195 -6.13 5.90 -19.44
C LEU A 195 -7.35 6.50 -18.76
N ALA A 196 -7.67 6.06 -17.51
CA ALA A 196 -8.77 6.63 -16.74
C ALA A 196 -8.56 8.13 -16.45
N ILE A 197 -7.33 8.57 -16.19
CA ILE A 197 -7.00 9.99 -16.04
C ILE A 197 -7.14 10.72 -17.38
N LEU A 198 -6.57 10.19 -18.46
CA LEU A 198 -6.58 10.82 -19.78
C LEU A 198 -8.01 10.95 -20.36
N PHE A 199 -8.84 9.93 -20.21
CA PHE A 199 -10.23 9.94 -20.67
C PHE A 199 -11.22 10.52 -19.64
N ARG A 200 -10.73 10.93 -18.46
CA ARG A 200 -11.56 11.45 -17.35
C ARG A 200 -12.65 10.47 -16.94
N TYR A 201 -12.29 9.22 -16.79
CA TYR A 201 -13.20 8.16 -16.34
C TYR A 201 -12.98 7.85 -14.85
N PRO A 202 -14.01 7.53 -14.07
CA PRO A 202 -15.42 7.62 -14.42
C PRO A 202 -15.92 9.09 -14.42
N LYS A 203 -16.79 9.42 -15.37
CA LYS A 203 -17.31 10.81 -15.54
C LYS A 203 -17.98 11.39 -14.30
N ARG A 204 -18.50 10.52 -13.40
CA ARG A 204 -19.15 10.92 -12.15
C ARG A 204 -18.21 11.68 -11.20
N TYR A 205 -16.90 11.45 -11.28
CA TYR A 205 -15.87 12.03 -10.39
C TYR A 205 -14.86 12.91 -11.13
N SER A 206 -15.19 13.33 -12.36
CA SER A 206 -14.30 14.11 -13.24
C SER A 206 -14.49 15.62 -13.10
#